data_1051998df543fd8396f3ab7b9253786b
#
_entry.id   1051998df543fd8396f3ab7b9253786b
#
_cell.length_a   1.000
_cell.length_b   1.000
_cell.length_c   1.000
_cell.angle_alpha   90.00
_cell.angle_beta   90.00
_cell.angle_gamma   90.00
#
_symmetry.space_group_name_H-M   'P 1'
#
loop_
_entity.id
_entity.type
_entity.pdbx_description
1 polymer ?
#
loop_
_entity_poly.entity_id
_entity_poly.type
_entity_poly.pdbx_seq_one_letter_code
_entity_poly.pdbx_strand_id
1 'polypeptide(L)'
;MKKLLLLALCASTWSAWGQQQSTLRAILQSDAQWYLRDEVLDPSGEFYPDERLLGQGFALFTYTDGDFSAGMRYENYQNVMLGFPPGFRGEGISYRYARLQRDRWNITVGNFYEQFGSGLIFRSYEERGLGLDNAMDGVRIITDLGHGLTLKGVLGRQRLYFGKGEGIVRGLDGEWSLNQVLPVLSEKQVYATVGASFVSKFQKSFDPVLNLPNNVGAWATRANLTYKGFSWNTEYAYKINDPSYDNGYIYRPGTAFLSTLSYSKKGLGILASVKRIDNMSFRSNRDGQQFDLFINFLPPTTKPHTYALAALYPYATQVNGEMGGQFEINYMIPRGSKLGGKYGTQLSLNTSMANSIDKGILEDGTRGEKGTQGYTSNPFAFGPIVYFRDVNASVTRKFSKKYKSQLTLFNFKYNKTVL
;
A
#
# COMPACT_ATOMS: atom_id res chain seq x y z
N MET A 1 -28.92 6.96 26.36
CA MET A 1 -30.21 6.80 25.68
C MET A 1 -30.85 8.12 25.19
N LYS A 2 -30.88 9.23 25.97
CA LYS A 2 -31.53 10.49 25.55
C LYS A 2 -30.83 11.22 24.36
N LYS A 3 -29.54 11.01 24.10
CA LYS A 3 -28.80 11.64 23.01
C LYS A 3 -28.96 10.92 21.66
N LEU A 4 -29.31 9.63 21.65
CA LEU A 4 -29.61 8.89 20.42
C LEU A 4 -30.99 9.21 19.82
N LEU A 5 -31.96 9.59 20.68
CA LEU A 5 -33.30 9.96 20.23
C LEU A 5 -33.31 11.31 19.48
N LEU A 6 -32.39 12.25 19.80
CA LEU A 6 -32.32 13.56 19.12
C LEU A 6 -31.79 13.44 17.68
N LEU A 7 -30.89 12.47 17.41
CA LEU A 7 -30.40 12.22 16.04
C LEU A 7 -31.49 11.58 15.15
N ALA A 8 -32.38 10.80 15.71
CA ALA A 8 -33.49 10.20 14.95
C ALA A 8 -34.61 11.21 14.61
N LEU A 9 -34.81 12.24 15.44
CA LEU A 9 -35.84 13.27 15.20
C LEU A 9 -35.40 14.31 14.16
N CYS A 10 -34.10 14.58 13.97
CA CYS A 10 -33.62 15.48 12.94
C CYS A 10 -33.68 14.89 11.52
N ALA A 11 -33.81 13.58 11.39
CA ALA A 11 -33.89 12.91 10.09
C ALA A 11 -35.29 12.95 9.44
N SER A 12 -36.33 13.37 10.18
CA SER A 12 -37.74 13.25 9.72
C SER A 12 -38.34 14.53 9.10
N THR A 13 -37.60 15.63 9.00
CA THR A 13 -38.19 16.94 8.55
C THR A 13 -37.70 17.45 7.19
N TRP A 14 -36.97 16.66 6.41
CA TRP A 14 -36.43 17.12 5.11
C TRP A 14 -36.97 16.31 3.90
N SER A 15 -38.21 15.91 3.93
CA SER A 15 -38.84 15.22 2.77
C SER A 15 -39.85 16.12 2.06
N ALA A 16 -39.36 17.11 1.34
CA ALA A 16 -40.16 17.74 0.25
C ALA A 16 -39.28 18.70 -0.55
N TRP A 17 -38.48 18.21 -1.52
CA TRP A 17 -38.05 19.01 -2.70
C TRP A 17 -37.21 18.11 -3.62
N GLY A 18 -37.85 17.63 -4.72
CA GLY A 18 -37.14 17.02 -5.86
C GLY A 18 -36.95 15.50 -5.80
N GLN A 19 -37.36 14.81 -6.85
CA GLN A 19 -37.25 13.35 -7.04
C GLN A 19 -35.80 12.83 -7.24
N GLN A 20 -34.86 13.27 -6.46
CA GLN A 20 -33.57 12.62 -6.35
C GLN A 20 -33.60 11.75 -5.09
N GLN A 21 -33.65 10.42 -5.25
CA GLN A 21 -33.73 9.50 -4.10
C GLN A 21 -32.45 9.58 -3.30
N SER A 22 -32.47 10.33 -2.20
CA SER A 22 -31.43 10.27 -1.20
C SER A 22 -31.35 8.87 -0.59
N THR A 23 -30.18 8.33 -0.40
CA THR A 23 -29.97 6.98 0.15
C THR A 23 -29.13 7.05 1.41
N LEU A 24 -29.66 6.49 2.51
CA LEU A 24 -28.89 6.24 3.73
C LEU A 24 -28.60 4.73 3.81
N ARG A 25 -27.31 4.39 3.95
CA ARG A 25 -26.85 3.00 4.14
C ARG A 25 -26.14 2.88 5.48
N ALA A 26 -26.35 1.76 6.16
CA ALA A 26 -25.63 1.39 7.36
C ALA A 26 -25.03 -0.01 7.18
N ILE A 27 -23.76 -0.17 7.56
CA ILE A 27 -23.08 -1.46 7.60
C ILE A 27 -22.57 -1.64 9.03
N LEU A 28 -22.93 -2.76 9.64
CA LEU A 28 -22.43 -3.16 10.94
C LEU A 28 -21.56 -4.40 10.76
N GLN A 29 -20.37 -4.39 11.35
CA GLN A 29 -19.46 -5.53 11.36
C GLN A 29 -18.98 -5.72 12.80
N SER A 30 -18.85 -6.98 13.22
CA SER A 30 -18.23 -7.34 14.49
C SER A 30 -17.38 -8.58 14.27
N ASP A 31 -16.15 -8.52 14.75
CA ASP A 31 -15.19 -9.62 14.73
C ASP A 31 -14.83 -9.95 16.18
N ALA A 32 -14.77 -11.25 16.50
CA ALA A 32 -14.40 -11.69 17.83
C ALA A 32 -13.50 -12.93 17.74
N GLN A 33 -12.52 -13.02 18.63
CA GLN A 33 -11.64 -14.17 18.75
C GLN A 33 -11.64 -14.66 20.19
N TRP A 34 -11.84 -15.97 20.34
CA TRP A 34 -11.71 -16.65 21.62
C TRP A 34 -10.35 -17.34 21.69
N TYR A 35 -9.52 -16.94 22.66
CA TYR A 35 -8.17 -17.48 22.83
C TYR A 35 -8.18 -18.65 23.82
N LEU A 36 -7.63 -19.78 23.37
CA LEU A 36 -7.31 -20.90 24.24
C LEU A 36 -5.85 -20.78 24.65
N ARG A 37 -5.59 -20.82 25.96
CA ARG A 37 -4.21 -20.86 26.46
C ARG A 37 -3.57 -22.18 26.10
N ASP A 38 -2.33 -22.13 25.69
CA ASP A 38 -1.49 -23.29 25.38
C ASP A 38 -0.16 -23.13 26.12
N GLU A 39 0.05 -23.95 27.15
CA GLU A 39 1.22 -23.88 28.02
C GLU A 39 2.53 -24.26 27.28
N VAL A 40 2.44 -24.94 26.13
CA VAL A 40 3.60 -25.26 25.31
C VAL A 40 4.03 -24.06 24.45
N LEU A 41 3.07 -23.30 23.92
CA LEU A 41 3.33 -22.12 23.10
C LEU A 41 3.60 -20.87 23.92
N ASP A 42 3.01 -20.77 25.11
CA ASP A 42 3.16 -19.65 26.03
C ASP A 42 3.38 -20.16 27.47
N PRO A 43 4.56 -20.71 27.78
CA PRO A 43 4.86 -21.24 29.10
C PRO A 43 4.93 -20.17 30.20
N SER A 44 5.18 -18.90 29.83
CA SER A 44 5.17 -17.76 30.76
C SER A 44 3.77 -17.21 31.03
N GLY A 45 2.81 -17.46 30.14
CA GLY A 45 1.47 -16.88 30.18
C GLY A 45 1.41 -15.40 29.85
N GLU A 46 2.51 -14.83 29.33
CA GLU A 46 2.62 -13.39 29.04
C GLU A 46 2.18 -13.01 27.61
N PHE A 47 2.18 -13.98 26.71
CA PHE A 47 1.85 -13.74 25.29
C PHE A 47 0.35 -13.57 25.06
N TYR A 48 -0.49 -14.36 25.75
CA TYR A 48 -1.94 -14.25 25.66
C TYR A 48 -2.48 -13.21 26.64
N PRO A 49 -3.44 -12.37 26.21
CA PRO A 49 -4.10 -11.45 27.14
C PRO A 49 -4.88 -12.20 28.21
N ASP A 50 -5.09 -11.55 29.37
CA ASP A 50 -5.85 -12.13 30.48
C ASP A 50 -7.30 -12.42 30.08
N GLU A 51 -7.87 -11.54 29.27
CA GLU A 51 -9.20 -11.75 28.71
C GLU A 51 -9.14 -12.74 27.55
N ARG A 52 -9.97 -13.78 27.61
CA ARG A 52 -10.03 -14.80 26.57
C ARG A 52 -10.82 -14.39 25.33
N LEU A 53 -11.74 -13.45 25.46
CA LEU A 53 -12.54 -12.93 24.34
C LEU A 53 -12.07 -11.53 23.99
N LEU A 54 -11.48 -11.39 22.82
CA LEU A 54 -11.09 -10.12 22.25
C LEU A 54 -11.97 -9.83 21.02
N GLY A 55 -12.26 -8.56 20.77
CA GLY A 55 -13.15 -8.21 19.66
C GLY A 55 -13.07 -6.77 19.23
N GLN A 56 -13.60 -6.55 18.05
CA GLN A 56 -13.73 -5.23 17.44
C GLN A 56 -15.08 -5.08 16.76
N GLY A 57 -15.57 -3.86 16.67
CA GLY A 57 -16.84 -3.52 16.04
C GLY A 57 -16.73 -2.29 15.17
N PHE A 58 -17.45 -2.28 14.06
CA PHE A 58 -17.51 -1.18 13.11
C PHE A 58 -18.96 -0.85 12.78
N ALA A 59 -19.31 0.42 12.81
CA ALA A 59 -20.58 0.92 12.28
C ALA A 59 -20.30 2.02 11.26
N LEU A 60 -20.52 1.71 9.97
CA LEU A 60 -20.33 2.63 8.86
C LEU A 60 -21.70 3.15 8.41
N PHE A 61 -21.87 4.46 8.39
CA PHE A 61 -23.03 5.16 7.85
C PHE A 61 -22.61 5.97 6.63
N THR A 62 -23.38 5.86 5.55
CA THR A 62 -23.16 6.60 4.32
C THR A 62 -24.46 7.20 3.84
N TYR A 63 -24.48 8.51 3.60
CA TYR A 63 -25.56 9.25 2.98
C TYR A 63 -25.14 9.68 1.58
N THR A 64 -26.02 9.56 0.61
CA THR A 64 -25.81 9.99 -0.78
C THR A 64 -27.05 10.69 -1.28
N ASP A 65 -26.86 11.86 -1.90
CA ASP A 65 -27.91 12.66 -2.53
C ASP A 65 -27.33 13.35 -3.77
N GLY A 66 -27.62 12.82 -4.95
CA GLY A 66 -27.06 13.29 -6.21
C GLY A 66 -25.53 13.31 -6.20
N ASP A 67 -24.98 14.49 -6.43
CA ASP A 67 -23.53 14.75 -6.48
C ASP A 67 -22.86 14.75 -5.09
N PHE A 68 -23.66 14.80 -4.03
CA PHE A 68 -23.17 14.88 -2.66
C PHE A 68 -23.18 13.52 -1.97
N SER A 69 -22.13 13.22 -1.23
CA SER A 69 -22.10 12.08 -0.32
C SER A 69 -21.37 12.45 0.98
N ALA A 70 -21.81 11.87 2.08
CA ALA A 70 -21.16 11.99 3.37
C ALA A 70 -21.14 10.64 4.08
N GLY A 71 -20.14 10.41 4.90
CA GLY A 71 -20.07 9.17 5.65
C GLY A 71 -19.34 9.34 6.97
N MET A 72 -19.62 8.41 7.90
CA MET A 72 -18.91 8.31 9.14
C MET A 72 -18.76 6.84 9.56
N ARG A 73 -17.66 6.52 10.22
CA ARG A 73 -17.37 5.20 10.77
C ARG A 73 -17.07 5.33 12.26
N TYR A 74 -17.89 4.68 13.05
CA TYR A 74 -17.61 4.43 14.46
C TYR A 74 -16.87 3.11 14.58
N GLU A 75 -15.82 3.09 15.35
CA GLU A 75 -15.01 1.91 15.66
C GLU A 75 -14.95 1.68 17.15
N ASN A 76 -14.90 0.42 17.54
CA ASN A 76 -14.75 0.00 18.91
C ASN A 76 -13.79 -1.19 18.97
N TYR A 77 -12.73 -1.06 19.77
CA TYR A 77 -11.75 -2.09 20.06
C TYR A 77 -11.66 -2.22 21.58
N GLN A 78 -12.51 -3.04 22.16
CA GLN A 78 -12.60 -3.19 23.64
C GLN A 78 -11.31 -3.77 24.18
N ASN A 79 -10.93 -4.94 23.65
CA ASN A 79 -9.65 -5.57 23.87
C ASN A 79 -9.09 -5.88 22.49
N VAL A 80 -7.95 -5.29 22.18
CA VAL A 80 -7.33 -5.39 20.85
C VAL A 80 -6.94 -6.84 20.60
N MET A 81 -7.37 -7.41 19.48
CA MET A 81 -7.01 -8.77 19.08
C MET A 81 -5.48 -8.90 18.88
N LEU A 82 -4.92 -10.07 19.19
CA LEU A 82 -3.49 -10.33 18.99
C LEU A 82 -3.07 -10.06 17.54
N GLY A 83 -1.91 -9.42 17.37
CA GLY A 83 -1.38 -9.02 16.08
C GLY A 83 -1.81 -7.61 15.65
N PHE A 84 -2.74 -6.97 16.35
CA PHE A 84 -3.08 -5.57 16.11
C PHE A 84 -2.29 -4.63 17.02
N PRO A 85 -1.94 -3.41 16.55
CA PRO A 85 -1.25 -2.43 17.38
C PRO A 85 -2.10 -2.06 18.63
N PRO A 86 -1.50 -2.07 19.84
CA PRO A 86 -2.22 -1.73 21.08
C PRO A 86 -2.85 -0.33 21.09
N GLY A 87 -2.33 0.60 20.28
CA GLY A 87 -2.86 1.96 20.13
C GLY A 87 -4.31 2.04 19.64
N PHE A 88 -4.86 0.96 19.07
CA PHE A 88 -6.28 0.90 18.71
C PHE A 88 -7.21 0.71 19.90
N ARG A 89 -6.71 0.37 21.10
CA ARG A 89 -7.59 0.18 22.26
C ARG A 89 -8.43 1.42 22.53
N GLY A 90 -9.76 1.26 22.48
CA GLY A 90 -10.71 2.34 22.69
C GLY A 90 -11.85 2.33 21.68
N GLU A 91 -12.53 3.45 21.57
CA GLU A 91 -13.67 3.63 20.69
C GLU A 91 -13.80 5.07 20.21
N GLY A 92 -14.46 5.27 19.07
CA GLY A 92 -14.75 6.61 18.58
C GLY A 92 -15.10 6.68 17.10
N ILE A 93 -15.35 7.88 16.62
CA ILE A 93 -15.54 8.18 15.19
C ILE A 93 -14.17 8.40 14.58
N SER A 94 -13.64 7.35 13.96
CA SER A 94 -12.29 7.32 13.41
C SER A 94 -12.18 7.83 11.98
N TYR A 95 -13.28 7.77 11.23
CA TYR A 95 -13.34 8.13 9.82
C TYR A 95 -14.63 8.88 9.53
N ARG A 96 -14.55 10.06 8.92
CA ARG A 96 -15.68 10.87 8.51
C ARG A 96 -15.32 11.73 7.32
N TYR A 97 -16.24 11.87 6.38
CA TYR A 97 -16.03 12.67 5.19
C TYR A 97 -17.30 13.31 4.66
N ALA A 98 -17.12 14.37 3.91
CA ALA A 98 -18.09 14.92 2.96
C ALA A 98 -17.44 15.01 1.59
N ARG A 99 -18.17 14.61 0.55
CA ARG A 99 -17.68 14.59 -0.83
C ARG A 99 -18.71 15.22 -1.76
N LEU A 100 -18.21 16.08 -2.63
CA LEU A 100 -18.94 16.61 -3.76
C LEU A 100 -18.28 16.10 -5.05
N GLN A 101 -19.05 15.38 -5.87
CA GLN A 101 -18.60 14.93 -7.19
C GLN A 101 -19.49 15.55 -8.25
N ARG A 102 -18.95 16.47 -9.03
CA ARG A 102 -19.71 17.20 -10.03
C ARG A 102 -18.88 17.36 -11.30
N ASP A 103 -19.43 16.92 -12.45
CA ASP A 103 -18.78 16.97 -13.76
C ASP A 103 -17.30 16.49 -13.70
N ARG A 104 -16.37 17.48 -13.75
CA ARG A 104 -14.94 17.24 -13.76
C ARG A 104 -14.27 17.29 -12.39
N TRP A 105 -15.04 17.59 -11.32
CA TRP A 105 -14.50 17.81 -10.00
C TRP A 105 -14.96 16.74 -9.01
N ASN A 106 -14.02 16.25 -8.22
CA ASN A 106 -14.30 15.43 -7.05
C ASN A 106 -13.55 16.04 -5.86
N ILE A 107 -14.29 16.63 -4.95
CA ILE A 107 -13.74 17.30 -3.76
C ILE A 107 -14.18 16.52 -2.54
N THR A 108 -13.23 16.12 -1.70
CA THR A 108 -13.50 15.44 -0.43
C THR A 108 -12.89 16.24 0.71
N VAL A 109 -13.65 16.46 1.77
CA VAL A 109 -13.21 17.09 3.02
C VAL A 109 -13.41 16.09 4.15
N GLY A 110 -12.46 16.01 5.07
CA GLY A 110 -12.40 15.02 6.15
C GLY A 110 -11.46 13.87 5.78
N ASN A 111 -11.85 12.64 6.10
CA ASN A 111 -11.00 11.49 5.85
C ASN A 111 -11.11 11.00 4.40
N PHE A 112 -9.97 10.60 3.84
CA PHE A 112 -9.90 10.02 2.51
C PHE A 112 -8.68 9.11 2.36
N TYR A 113 -8.76 8.21 1.38
CA TYR A 113 -7.65 7.43 0.87
C TYR A 113 -7.30 7.91 -0.53
N GLU A 114 -6.02 7.95 -0.85
CA GLU A 114 -5.53 8.33 -2.18
C GLU A 114 -4.13 7.75 -2.42
N GLN A 115 -3.79 7.55 -3.68
CA GLN A 115 -2.49 7.05 -4.11
C GLN A 115 -2.02 7.80 -5.35
N PHE A 116 -0.72 8.11 -5.41
CA PHE A 116 -0.02 8.66 -6.57
C PHE A 116 0.85 7.59 -7.21
N GLY A 117 0.66 7.34 -8.49
CA GLY A 117 1.35 6.27 -9.21
C GLY A 117 1.25 4.91 -8.52
N SER A 118 2.35 4.20 -8.37
CA SER A 118 2.43 2.94 -7.62
C SER A 118 2.57 3.11 -6.10
N GLY A 119 2.55 4.34 -5.61
CA GLY A 119 2.62 4.66 -4.18
C GLY A 119 4.02 4.98 -3.67
N LEU A 120 5.04 5.03 -4.52
CA LEU A 120 6.44 5.19 -4.09
C LEU A 120 6.69 6.44 -3.25
N ILE A 121 5.89 7.51 -3.43
CA ILE A 121 5.97 8.72 -2.62
C ILE A 121 4.69 9.08 -1.86
N PHE A 122 3.52 8.50 -2.26
CA PHE A 122 2.26 8.73 -1.56
C PHE A 122 1.27 7.60 -1.75
N ARG A 123 0.84 7.00 -0.64
CA ARG A 123 -0.31 6.11 -0.55
C ARG A 123 -0.91 6.18 0.85
N SER A 124 -2.17 6.55 0.96
CA SER A 124 -2.96 6.35 2.17
C SER A 124 -4.01 5.27 1.91
N TYR A 125 -4.11 4.29 2.81
CA TYR A 125 -4.96 3.12 2.62
C TYR A 125 -5.30 2.46 3.95
N GLU A 126 -6.25 1.56 3.92
CA GLU A 126 -6.62 0.70 5.03
C GLU A 126 -6.32 -0.77 4.68
N GLU A 127 -5.70 -1.48 5.59
CA GLU A 127 -5.54 -2.94 5.56
C GLU A 127 -5.94 -3.50 6.91
N ARG A 128 -7.23 -3.81 7.05
CA ARG A 128 -7.81 -4.22 8.35
C ARG A 128 -7.18 -5.47 8.91
N GLY A 129 -6.81 -6.43 8.05
CA GLY A 129 -6.16 -7.67 8.46
C GLY A 129 -4.82 -7.46 9.17
N LEU A 130 -4.16 -6.31 8.94
CA LEU A 130 -2.89 -5.93 9.56
C LEU A 130 -3.05 -4.84 10.63
N GLY A 131 -4.27 -4.38 10.91
CA GLY A 131 -4.50 -3.25 11.80
C GLY A 131 -3.86 -1.96 11.28
N LEU A 132 -3.81 -1.76 9.97
CA LEU A 132 -3.25 -0.57 9.34
C LEU A 132 -4.36 0.31 8.78
N ASP A 133 -4.40 1.57 9.20
CA ASP A 133 -5.24 2.60 8.61
C ASP A 133 -4.55 3.96 8.76
N ASN A 134 -3.97 4.44 7.67
CA ASN A 134 -3.29 5.73 7.58
C ASN A 134 -4.08 6.75 6.75
N ALA A 135 -5.44 6.70 6.83
CA ALA A 135 -6.31 7.67 6.16
C ALA A 135 -5.81 9.10 6.36
N MET A 136 -5.85 9.90 5.31
CA MET A 136 -5.65 11.34 5.43
C MET A 136 -6.89 11.98 6.03
N ASP A 137 -6.73 12.99 6.88
CA ASP A 137 -7.80 13.88 7.36
C ASP A 137 -7.46 15.31 6.91
N GLY A 138 -8.23 15.81 5.94
CA GLY A 138 -7.97 17.10 5.31
C GLY A 138 -8.82 17.34 4.08
N VAL A 139 -8.19 17.74 2.98
CA VAL A 139 -8.86 18.03 1.71
C VAL A 139 -8.18 17.25 0.58
N ARG A 140 -9.00 16.63 -0.27
CA ARG A 140 -8.61 16.01 -1.52
C ARG A 140 -9.41 16.61 -2.68
N ILE A 141 -8.72 16.96 -3.76
CA ILE A 141 -9.33 17.46 -4.99
C ILE A 141 -8.81 16.59 -6.14
N ILE A 142 -9.73 16.10 -6.97
CA ILE A 142 -9.41 15.46 -8.25
C ILE A 142 -10.15 16.25 -9.32
N THR A 143 -9.45 16.58 -10.39
CA THR A 143 -10.05 17.29 -11.53
C THR A 143 -9.56 16.74 -12.86
N ASP A 144 -10.48 16.60 -13.80
CA ASP A 144 -10.18 16.32 -15.20
C ASP A 144 -10.12 17.66 -15.95
N LEU A 145 -8.91 18.01 -16.41
CA LEU A 145 -8.68 19.24 -17.18
C LEU A 145 -9.03 19.09 -18.68
N GLY A 146 -9.48 17.92 -19.09
CA GLY A 146 -9.70 17.57 -20.49
C GLY A 146 -8.41 17.14 -21.20
N HIS A 147 -8.54 16.73 -22.47
CA HIS A 147 -7.42 16.22 -23.27
C HIS A 147 -6.59 15.12 -22.60
N GLY A 148 -7.21 14.34 -21.72
CA GLY A 148 -6.59 13.22 -21.01
C GLY A 148 -5.74 13.60 -19.80
N LEU A 149 -5.77 14.84 -19.36
CA LEU A 149 -5.01 15.32 -18.20
C LEU A 149 -5.87 15.32 -16.94
N THR A 150 -5.52 14.47 -15.98
CA THR A 150 -6.13 14.43 -14.65
C THR A 150 -5.15 14.96 -13.61
N LEU A 151 -5.60 15.84 -12.74
CA LEU A 151 -4.83 16.36 -11.60
C LEU A 151 -5.48 15.92 -10.29
N LYS A 152 -4.62 15.60 -9.30
CA LYS A 152 -5.02 15.30 -7.94
C LYS A 152 -4.23 16.20 -6.97
N GLY A 153 -4.91 16.77 -6.00
CA GLY A 153 -4.32 17.56 -4.92
C GLY A 153 -4.74 17.01 -3.57
N VAL A 154 -3.82 16.91 -2.62
CA VAL A 154 -4.08 16.47 -1.24
C VAL A 154 -3.41 17.39 -0.24
N LEU A 155 -4.09 17.64 0.87
CA LEU A 155 -3.57 18.37 2.02
C LEU A 155 -4.22 17.83 3.29
N GLY A 156 -3.45 17.43 4.28
CA GLY A 156 -4.01 16.94 5.53
C GLY A 156 -2.96 16.37 6.49
N ARG A 157 -3.46 15.71 7.53
CA ARG A 157 -2.67 14.92 8.48
C ARG A 157 -3.10 13.46 8.40
N GLN A 158 -2.18 12.55 8.62
CA GLN A 158 -2.53 11.14 8.66
C GLN A 158 -3.22 10.78 9.97
N ARG A 159 -4.20 9.90 9.89
CA ARG A 159 -4.77 9.22 11.04
C ARG A 159 -3.68 8.39 11.74
N LEU A 160 -3.71 8.42 13.06
CA LEU A 160 -2.97 7.51 13.92
C LEU A 160 -3.95 7.01 15.00
N TYR A 161 -4.42 5.77 14.87
CA TYR A 161 -5.45 5.17 15.72
C TYR A 161 -6.74 6.02 15.77
N PHE A 162 -7.12 6.56 16.93
CA PHE A 162 -8.24 7.50 17.10
C PHE A 162 -7.81 8.97 17.02
N GLY A 163 -6.52 9.24 16.89
CA GLY A 163 -5.94 10.58 16.77
C GLY A 163 -5.40 10.87 15.38
N LYS A 164 -4.51 11.85 15.32
CA LYS A 164 -3.82 12.29 14.09
C LYS A 164 -2.33 12.48 14.37
N GLY A 165 -1.50 12.12 13.40
CA GLY A 165 -0.10 12.46 13.40
C GLY A 165 0.12 13.99 13.39
N GLU A 166 1.29 14.43 13.86
CA GLU A 166 1.63 15.87 13.90
C GLU A 166 1.96 16.43 12.52
N GLY A 167 2.54 15.59 11.65
CA GLY A 167 3.03 16.01 10.35
C GLY A 167 1.92 16.39 9.38
N ILE A 168 2.08 17.52 8.70
CA ILE A 168 1.20 17.97 7.62
C ILE A 168 1.75 17.43 6.30
N VAL A 169 0.93 16.71 5.55
CA VAL A 169 1.26 16.15 4.24
C VAL A 169 0.53 16.95 3.16
N ARG A 170 1.28 17.32 2.11
CA ARG A 170 0.78 18.03 0.94
C ARG A 170 1.26 17.30 -0.30
N GLY A 171 0.38 17.14 -1.29
CA GLY A 171 0.74 16.44 -2.52
C GLY A 171 0.00 16.95 -3.73
N LEU A 172 0.66 16.85 -4.87
CA LEU A 172 0.10 17.11 -6.20
C LEU A 172 0.52 15.97 -7.13
N ASP A 173 -0.43 15.47 -7.91
CA ASP A 173 -0.22 14.41 -8.90
C ASP A 173 -0.87 14.79 -10.21
N GLY A 174 -0.17 14.59 -11.32
CA GLY A 174 -0.68 14.75 -12.66
C GLY A 174 -0.48 13.48 -13.46
N GLU A 175 -1.53 13.06 -14.15
CA GLU A 175 -1.49 11.92 -15.08
C GLU A 175 -2.08 12.32 -16.42
N TRP A 176 -1.34 12.05 -17.48
CA TRP A 176 -1.70 12.40 -18.85
C TRP A 176 -1.84 11.18 -19.74
N SER A 177 -3.05 10.93 -20.22
CA SER A 177 -3.34 9.91 -21.23
C SER A 177 -3.00 10.46 -22.62
N LEU A 178 -1.89 10.03 -23.19
CA LEU A 178 -1.38 10.51 -24.46
C LEU A 178 -2.30 10.15 -25.64
N ASN A 179 -3.11 9.13 -25.50
CA ASN A 179 -4.06 8.69 -26.54
C ASN A 179 -5.16 9.73 -26.83
N GLN A 180 -5.45 10.63 -25.88
CA GLN A 180 -6.44 11.69 -26.09
C GLN A 180 -5.90 12.87 -26.90
N VAL A 181 -4.59 13.05 -26.95
CA VAL A 181 -3.92 14.13 -27.73
C VAL A 181 -3.22 13.60 -28.98
N LEU A 182 -2.91 12.31 -29.02
CA LEU A 182 -2.24 11.64 -30.13
C LEU A 182 -3.10 10.44 -30.61
N PRO A 183 -4.18 10.66 -31.39
CA PRO A 183 -5.10 9.59 -31.83
C PRO A 183 -4.41 8.46 -32.58
N VAL A 184 -3.31 8.77 -33.28
CA VAL A 184 -2.47 7.80 -33.99
C VAL A 184 -1.98 6.64 -33.10
N LEU A 185 -1.81 6.88 -31.80
CA LEU A 185 -1.46 5.82 -30.85
C LEU A 185 -2.58 4.78 -30.74
N SER A 186 -3.82 5.25 -30.64
CA SER A 186 -5.01 4.36 -30.56
C SER A 186 -5.21 3.58 -31.86
N GLU A 187 -4.99 4.21 -33.01
CA GLU A 187 -5.04 3.53 -34.32
C GLU A 187 -4.01 2.40 -34.40
N LYS A 188 -2.84 2.59 -33.83
CA LYS A 188 -1.78 1.57 -33.72
C LYS A 188 -1.98 0.61 -32.55
N GLN A 189 -3.07 0.71 -31.78
CA GLN A 189 -3.33 -0.08 -30.57
C GLN A 189 -2.24 0.08 -29.50
N VAL A 190 -1.60 1.24 -29.46
CA VAL A 190 -0.67 1.65 -28.41
C VAL A 190 -1.41 2.52 -27.42
N TYR A 191 -1.38 2.18 -26.13
CA TYR A 191 -1.94 2.98 -25.06
C TYR A 191 -0.82 3.46 -24.16
N ALA A 192 -0.69 4.77 -24.02
CA ALA A 192 0.40 5.37 -23.27
C ALA A 192 -0.10 6.43 -22.29
N THR A 193 0.36 6.34 -21.04
CA THR A 193 0.17 7.36 -20.03
C THR A 193 1.50 7.76 -19.41
N VAL A 194 1.65 9.03 -19.11
CA VAL A 194 2.78 9.56 -18.33
C VAL A 194 2.26 10.30 -17.12
N GLY A 195 3.03 10.34 -16.06
CA GLY A 195 2.62 11.05 -14.86
C GLY A 195 3.81 11.58 -14.08
N ALA A 196 3.55 12.61 -13.28
CA ALA A 196 4.49 13.20 -12.35
C ALA A 196 3.78 13.57 -11.06
N SER A 197 4.48 13.38 -9.95
CA SER A 197 3.94 13.63 -8.62
C SER A 197 4.95 14.37 -7.75
N PHE A 198 4.44 15.17 -6.84
CA PHE A 198 5.21 15.81 -5.78
C PHE A 198 4.47 15.66 -4.46
N VAL A 199 5.20 15.31 -3.40
CA VAL A 199 4.67 15.22 -2.04
C VAL A 199 5.64 15.88 -1.08
N SER A 200 5.14 16.64 -0.14
CA SER A 200 5.96 17.16 0.96
C SER A 200 5.30 16.92 2.30
N LYS A 201 6.14 16.67 3.30
CA LYS A 201 5.72 16.68 4.71
C LYS A 201 6.31 17.90 5.41
N PHE A 202 5.58 18.41 6.38
CA PHE A 202 6.04 19.42 7.32
C PHE A 202 5.93 18.89 8.74
N GLN A 203 7.03 18.84 9.46
CA GLN A 203 7.10 18.52 10.89
C GLN A 203 8.16 19.39 11.54
N LYS A 204 7.77 20.16 12.54
CA LYS A 204 8.74 20.95 13.33
C LYS A 204 9.73 20.03 14.02
N SER A 205 10.98 20.46 14.10
CA SER A 205 12.00 19.81 14.90
C SER A 205 12.52 20.76 15.96
N PHE A 206 12.77 20.21 17.12
CA PHE A 206 13.38 20.87 18.26
C PHE A 206 14.64 20.11 18.74
N ASP A 207 15.22 19.28 17.88
CA ASP A 207 16.45 18.53 18.22
C ASP A 207 17.59 19.54 18.45
N PRO A 208 18.26 19.54 19.61
CA PRO A 208 19.31 20.52 19.95
C PRO A 208 20.64 20.22 19.26
N VAL A 209 20.81 19.01 18.71
CA VAL A 209 22.09 18.54 18.13
C VAL A 209 22.00 18.41 16.61
N LEU A 210 20.88 17.89 16.10
CA LEU A 210 20.67 17.61 14.69
C LEU A 210 19.87 18.74 14.03
N ASN A 211 20.41 19.29 12.94
CA ASN A 211 19.66 20.24 12.10
C ASN A 211 18.67 19.51 11.20
N LEU A 212 17.57 19.02 11.79
CA LEU A 212 16.56 18.23 11.06
C LEU A 212 15.67 19.12 10.19
N PRO A 213 15.46 18.80 8.91
CA PRO A 213 14.64 19.59 8.01
C PRO A 213 13.17 19.60 8.45
N ASN A 214 12.56 20.77 8.59
CA ASN A 214 11.14 20.89 8.90
C ASN A 214 10.26 20.47 7.70
N ASN A 215 10.72 20.72 6.46
CA ASN A 215 10.06 20.29 5.24
C ASN A 215 10.91 19.26 4.52
N VAL A 216 10.28 18.16 4.10
CA VAL A 216 10.89 17.14 3.26
C VAL A 216 10.01 16.95 2.03
N GLY A 217 10.61 17.07 0.84
CA GLY A 217 9.95 16.86 -0.45
C GLY A 217 10.38 15.57 -1.12
N ALA A 218 9.46 14.96 -1.85
CA ALA A 218 9.69 13.82 -2.71
C ALA A 218 8.99 14.00 -4.06
N TRP A 219 9.61 13.53 -5.14
CA TRP A 219 9.09 13.55 -6.52
C TRP A 219 9.03 12.16 -7.08
N ALA A 220 8.09 11.93 -7.95
CA ALA A 220 8.06 10.71 -8.77
C ALA A 220 7.66 11.04 -10.22
N THR A 221 8.20 10.27 -11.15
CA THR A 221 7.77 10.28 -12.55
C THR A 221 7.46 8.86 -12.97
N ARG A 222 6.44 8.68 -13.81
CA ARG A 222 6.01 7.36 -14.27
C ARG A 222 5.62 7.36 -15.74
N ALA A 223 5.77 6.20 -16.36
CA ALA A 223 5.29 5.91 -17.69
C ALA A 223 4.65 4.52 -17.72
N ASN A 224 3.50 4.42 -18.39
CA ASN A 224 2.80 3.16 -18.62
C ASN A 224 2.57 3.04 -20.13
N LEU A 225 2.91 1.89 -20.69
CA LEU A 225 2.76 1.58 -22.11
C LEU A 225 2.12 0.21 -22.27
N THR A 226 1.06 0.13 -23.08
CA THR A 226 0.42 -1.14 -23.42
C THR A 226 0.33 -1.28 -24.93
N TYR A 227 0.77 -2.44 -25.47
CA TYR A 227 0.73 -2.76 -26.87
C TYR A 227 0.54 -4.26 -27.09
N LYS A 228 -0.54 -4.66 -27.78
CA LYS A 228 -0.78 -6.05 -28.24
C LYS A 228 -0.47 -7.14 -27.19
N GLY A 229 -0.93 -6.96 -25.97
CA GLY A 229 -0.70 -7.91 -24.87
C GLY A 229 0.58 -7.68 -24.08
N PHE A 230 1.49 -6.82 -24.51
CA PHE A 230 2.58 -6.29 -23.70
C PHE A 230 2.07 -5.12 -22.85
N SER A 231 2.49 -5.05 -21.60
CA SER A 231 2.31 -3.89 -20.73
C SER A 231 3.62 -3.62 -19.99
N TRP A 232 4.08 -2.40 -20.07
CA TRP A 232 5.26 -1.93 -19.35
C TRP A 232 4.88 -0.75 -18.47
N ASN A 233 5.14 -0.88 -17.17
CA ASN A 233 4.92 0.15 -16.18
C ASN A 233 6.24 0.45 -15.50
N THR A 234 6.62 1.71 -15.42
CA THR A 234 7.86 2.12 -14.77
C THR A 234 7.66 3.39 -13.97
N GLU A 235 8.27 3.46 -12.80
CA GLU A 235 8.23 4.63 -11.93
C GLU A 235 9.59 4.83 -11.26
N TYR A 236 10.04 6.08 -11.21
CA TYR A 236 11.21 6.51 -10.48
C TYR A 236 10.83 7.59 -9.49
N ALA A 237 11.31 7.47 -8.28
CA ALA A 237 11.07 8.43 -7.19
C ALA A 237 12.39 8.88 -6.56
N TYR A 238 12.40 10.15 -6.16
CA TYR A 238 13.48 10.79 -5.43
C TYR A 238 12.92 11.54 -4.24
N LYS A 239 13.55 11.40 -3.07
CA LYS A 239 13.25 12.11 -1.84
C LYS A 239 14.49 12.84 -1.36
N ILE A 240 14.37 14.12 -0.99
CA ILE A 240 15.47 14.82 -0.33
C ILE A 240 15.82 14.14 0.99
N ASN A 241 16.95 14.50 1.59
CA ASN A 241 17.35 13.97 2.88
C ASN A 241 16.24 14.11 3.93
N ASP A 242 15.95 13.03 4.62
CA ASP A 242 14.95 12.91 5.68
C ASP A 242 15.52 12.12 6.85
N PRO A 243 16.38 12.74 7.67
CA PRO A 243 16.89 12.07 8.86
C PRO A 243 15.75 11.66 9.78
N SER A 244 15.65 10.38 10.08
CA SER A 244 14.54 9.78 10.81
C SER A 244 15.00 8.55 11.60
N TYR A 245 14.17 8.09 12.51
CA TYR A 245 14.43 6.86 13.28
C TYR A 245 14.77 5.67 12.38
N ASP A 246 14.03 5.48 11.27
CA ASP A 246 14.23 4.35 10.39
C ASP A 246 15.61 4.29 9.73
N ASN A 247 16.22 5.46 9.42
CA ASN A 247 17.52 5.52 8.75
C ASN A 247 18.67 5.88 9.68
N GLY A 248 18.46 5.87 11.00
CA GLY A 248 19.48 6.24 11.97
C GLY A 248 19.87 7.72 11.94
N TYR A 249 18.97 8.58 11.47
CA TYR A 249 19.16 10.04 11.36
C TYR A 249 20.35 10.46 10.46
N ILE A 250 20.55 9.74 9.34
CA ILE A 250 21.50 10.15 8.30
C ILE A 250 20.88 11.15 7.33
N TYR A 251 21.72 12.05 6.76
CA TYR A 251 21.30 13.08 5.79
C TYR A 251 21.37 12.61 4.33
N ARG A 252 21.11 11.33 4.09
CA ARG A 252 21.13 10.75 2.77
C ARG A 252 19.78 11.00 2.04
N PRO A 253 19.80 11.42 0.76
CA PRO A 253 18.59 11.40 -0.08
C PRO A 253 18.09 9.98 -0.29
N GLY A 254 16.80 9.85 -0.61
CA GLY A 254 16.18 8.57 -0.94
C GLY A 254 15.92 8.42 -2.44
N THR A 255 16.02 7.20 -2.96
CA THR A 255 15.63 6.87 -4.34
C THR A 255 14.86 5.55 -4.39
N ALA A 256 13.85 5.49 -5.26
CA ALA A 256 13.15 4.26 -5.56
C ALA A 256 12.96 4.11 -7.08
N PHE A 257 13.19 2.92 -7.57
CA PHE A 257 12.92 2.54 -8.95
C PHE A 257 12.10 1.25 -8.96
N LEU A 258 11.02 1.25 -9.73
CA LEU A 258 10.17 0.09 -9.95
C LEU A 258 9.87 0.00 -11.44
N SER A 259 10.09 -1.16 -12.05
CA SER A 259 9.71 -1.41 -13.43
C SER A 259 9.13 -2.81 -13.56
N THR A 260 7.99 -2.92 -14.22
CA THR A 260 7.29 -4.17 -14.46
C THR A 260 6.93 -4.30 -15.93
N LEU A 261 7.36 -5.38 -16.53
CA LEU A 261 7.01 -5.78 -17.89
C LEU A 261 6.11 -7.02 -17.81
N SER A 262 4.98 -7.00 -18.47
CA SER A 262 4.13 -8.17 -18.60
C SER A 262 3.72 -8.44 -20.03
N TYR A 263 3.53 -9.72 -20.34
CA TYR A 263 2.97 -10.17 -21.60
C TYR A 263 1.85 -11.16 -21.37
N SER A 264 0.71 -10.93 -21.99
CA SER A 264 -0.46 -11.78 -21.86
C SER A 264 -1.07 -12.11 -23.21
N LYS A 265 -1.26 -13.40 -23.47
CA LYS A 265 -2.09 -13.92 -24.56
C LYS A 265 -2.87 -15.14 -24.07
N LYS A 266 -3.84 -15.60 -24.84
CA LYS A 266 -4.65 -16.78 -24.47
C LYS A 266 -3.75 -17.96 -24.07
N GLY A 267 -3.84 -18.37 -22.82
CA GLY A 267 -3.09 -19.49 -22.26
C GLY A 267 -1.64 -19.21 -21.86
N LEU A 268 -1.13 -17.99 -22.00
CA LEU A 268 0.22 -17.62 -21.56
C LEU A 268 0.21 -16.25 -20.90
N GLY A 269 0.75 -16.18 -19.70
CA GLY A 269 1.09 -14.93 -18.99
C GLY A 269 2.55 -14.96 -18.56
N ILE A 270 3.27 -13.87 -18.79
CA ILE A 270 4.66 -13.67 -18.36
C ILE A 270 4.72 -12.34 -17.62
N LEU A 271 5.44 -12.29 -16.51
CA LEU A 271 5.71 -11.08 -15.73
C LEU A 271 7.19 -11.04 -15.38
N ALA A 272 7.81 -9.89 -15.58
CA ALA A 272 9.14 -9.58 -15.08
C ALA A 272 9.09 -8.23 -14.35
N SER A 273 9.58 -8.18 -13.13
CA SER A 273 9.60 -6.97 -12.31
C SER A 273 10.98 -6.79 -11.68
N VAL A 274 11.46 -5.56 -11.66
CA VAL A 274 12.70 -5.17 -10.98
C VAL A 274 12.44 -3.98 -10.09
N LYS A 275 13.12 -3.94 -8.94
CA LYS A 275 12.97 -2.90 -7.94
C LYS A 275 14.33 -2.59 -7.31
N ARG A 276 14.58 -1.30 -7.08
CA ARG A 276 15.67 -0.82 -6.22
C ARG A 276 15.16 0.27 -5.31
N ILE A 277 15.43 0.13 -4.02
CA ILE A 277 15.07 1.08 -2.96
C ILE A 277 16.36 1.46 -2.24
N ASP A 278 16.57 2.74 -2.00
CA ASP A 278 17.68 3.28 -1.24
C ASP A 278 17.16 4.43 -0.38
N ASN A 279 17.16 4.26 0.95
CA ASN A 279 16.75 5.26 1.94
C ASN A 279 15.38 5.93 1.69
N MET A 280 14.36 5.13 1.36
CA MET A 280 13.03 5.61 0.97
C MET A 280 11.96 5.51 2.07
N SER A 281 12.37 5.34 3.34
CA SER A 281 11.41 5.56 4.43
C SER A 281 10.90 7.00 4.38
N PHE A 282 9.57 7.18 4.29
CA PHE A 282 8.93 8.47 4.24
C PHE A 282 7.69 8.46 5.12
N ARG A 283 7.82 9.10 6.30
CA ARG A 283 6.77 9.16 7.32
C ARG A 283 6.39 10.60 7.61
N SER A 284 5.13 10.84 7.99
CA SER A 284 4.69 12.17 8.43
C SER A 284 5.24 12.53 9.82
N ASN A 285 5.62 11.53 10.62
CA ASN A 285 6.41 11.71 11.84
C ASN A 285 7.74 10.94 11.70
N ARG A 286 8.86 11.64 11.83
CA ARG A 286 10.22 11.07 11.68
C ARG A 286 10.59 10.04 12.74
N ASP A 287 9.92 10.08 13.90
CA ASP A 287 10.14 9.18 15.02
C ASP A 287 9.12 8.04 15.06
N GLY A 288 8.25 7.97 14.05
CA GLY A 288 7.28 6.89 13.88
C GLY A 288 7.98 5.54 13.73
N GLN A 289 7.39 4.51 14.35
CA GLN A 289 7.92 3.16 14.36
C GLN A 289 6.97 2.19 13.70
N GLN A 290 7.43 0.98 13.43
CA GLN A 290 6.67 -0.10 12.79
C GLN A 290 5.96 0.38 11.51
N PHE A 291 4.61 0.32 11.47
CA PHE A 291 3.81 0.74 10.32
C PHE A 291 3.20 2.14 10.47
N ASP A 292 3.51 2.84 11.57
CA ASP A 292 2.89 4.12 11.88
C ASP A 292 3.30 5.23 10.91
N LEU A 293 2.30 5.95 10.41
CA LEU A 293 2.44 7.22 9.70
C LEU A 293 3.31 7.18 8.43
N PHE A 294 3.45 6.02 7.77
CA PHE A 294 4.05 5.98 6.43
C PHE A 294 3.22 6.80 5.44
N ILE A 295 3.86 7.72 4.74
CA ILE A 295 3.28 8.49 3.65
C ILE A 295 3.32 7.66 2.36
N ASN A 296 4.38 6.89 2.17
CA ASN A 296 4.61 6.10 0.97
C ASN A 296 4.34 4.60 1.20
N PHE A 297 4.27 3.89 0.08
CA PHE A 297 4.20 2.44 0.03
C PHE A 297 5.23 1.92 -0.97
N LEU A 298 6.02 0.96 -0.56
CA LEU A 298 7.04 0.33 -1.40
C LEU A 298 6.60 -1.11 -1.69
N PRO A 299 5.98 -1.37 -2.86
CA PRO A 299 5.40 -2.67 -3.14
C PRO A 299 6.46 -3.77 -3.16
N PRO A 300 6.21 -4.93 -2.52
CA PRO A 300 7.09 -6.08 -2.64
C PRO A 300 7.05 -6.63 -4.08
N THR A 301 8.21 -7.06 -4.58
CA THR A 301 8.32 -7.76 -5.86
C THR A 301 8.48 -9.26 -5.61
N THR A 302 7.52 -9.83 -4.87
CA THR A 302 7.50 -11.23 -4.48
C THR A 302 6.11 -11.80 -4.68
N LYS A 303 6.04 -13.10 -4.94
CA LYS A 303 4.76 -13.80 -5.07
C LYS A 303 4.15 -14.06 -3.69
N PRO A 304 2.94 -13.59 -3.39
CA PRO A 304 2.24 -14.00 -2.19
C PRO A 304 1.78 -15.45 -2.30
N HIS A 305 2.01 -16.24 -1.25
CA HIS A 305 1.55 -17.62 -1.15
C HIS A 305 0.25 -17.69 -0.34
N THR A 306 -0.72 -18.48 -0.82
CA THR A 306 -2.03 -18.62 -0.17
C THR A 306 -2.09 -19.84 0.76
N TYR A 307 -1.25 -20.84 0.50
CA TYR A 307 -1.29 -22.14 1.21
C TYR A 307 0.03 -22.49 1.86
N ALA A 308 -0.06 -23.28 2.92
CA ALA A 308 1.04 -23.94 3.62
C ALA A 308 2.06 -22.97 4.26
N LEU A 309 3.19 -23.54 4.63
CA LEU A 309 4.26 -22.88 5.37
C LEU A 309 4.76 -21.58 4.74
N ALA A 310 4.77 -21.49 3.41
CA ALA A 310 5.26 -20.31 2.71
C ALA A 310 4.37 -19.05 2.94
N ALA A 311 3.08 -19.24 3.24
CA ALA A 311 2.17 -18.14 3.57
C ALA A 311 2.45 -17.52 4.95
N LEU A 312 3.17 -18.22 5.82
CA LEU A 312 3.56 -17.73 7.16
C LEU A 312 4.74 -16.74 7.11
N TYR A 313 5.37 -16.57 5.95
CA TYR A 313 6.54 -15.71 5.78
C TYR A 313 6.29 -14.65 4.69
N PRO A 314 5.33 -13.73 4.90
CA PRO A 314 5.10 -12.63 3.97
C PRO A 314 6.33 -11.72 3.94
N TYR A 315 6.67 -11.24 2.75
CA TYR A 315 7.81 -10.36 2.58
C TYR A 315 7.37 -8.89 2.59
N ALA A 316 7.99 -8.08 3.44
CA ALA A 316 7.86 -6.62 3.43
C ALA A 316 9.14 -5.98 2.89
N THR A 317 8.99 -4.97 2.03
CA THR A 317 10.11 -4.24 1.43
C THR A 317 10.95 -3.55 2.49
N GLN A 318 12.28 -3.68 2.38
CA GLN A 318 13.24 -3.00 3.25
C GLN A 318 13.45 -1.55 2.77
N VAL A 319 12.86 -0.62 3.52
CA VAL A 319 12.78 0.81 3.14
C VAL A 319 14.13 1.52 3.04
N ASN A 320 15.14 1.03 3.75
CA ASN A 320 16.49 1.63 3.86
C ASN A 320 17.50 1.01 2.90
N GLY A 321 17.10 0.05 2.08
CA GLY A 321 17.99 -0.51 1.07
C GLY A 321 17.60 -1.90 0.64
N GLU A 322 17.03 -2.01 -0.56
CA GLU A 322 16.64 -3.27 -1.16
C GLU A 322 16.80 -3.21 -2.67
N MET A 323 17.32 -4.27 -3.24
CA MET A 323 17.35 -4.50 -4.68
C MET A 323 16.87 -5.92 -4.96
N GLY A 324 15.96 -6.06 -5.92
CA GLY A 324 15.40 -7.36 -6.23
C GLY A 324 14.45 -7.35 -7.40
N GLY A 325 13.79 -8.48 -7.59
CA GLY A 325 12.81 -8.63 -8.66
C GLY A 325 12.08 -9.95 -8.62
N GLN A 326 11.14 -10.07 -9.54
CA GLN A 326 10.30 -11.25 -9.72
C GLN A 326 10.23 -11.57 -11.21
N PHE A 327 10.23 -12.86 -11.51
CA PHE A 327 9.89 -13.39 -12.82
C PHE A 327 8.87 -14.50 -12.66
N GLU A 328 7.77 -14.43 -13.41
CA GLU A 328 6.70 -15.42 -13.36
C GLU A 328 6.23 -15.79 -14.77
N ILE A 329 6.01 -17.08 -14.98
CA ILE A 329 5.37 -17.61 -16.19
C ILE A 329 4.18 -18.46 -15.76
N ASN A 330 3.03 -18.17 -16.36
CA ASN A 330 1.81 -18.98 -16.26
C ASN A 330 1.45 -19.51 -17.65
N TYR A 331 1.33 -20.82 -17.79
CA TYR A 331 1.00 -21.44 -19.06
C TYR A 331 -0.15 -22.46 -18.90
N MET A 332 -1.15 -22.35 -19.74
CA MET A 332 -2.27 -23.27 -19.81
C MET A 332 -2.06 -24.25 -20.97
N ILE A 333 -1.72 -25.48 -20.65
CA ILE A 333 -1.68 -26.58 -21.65
C ILE A 333 -3.11 -26.76 -22.17
N PRO A 334 -3.32 -26.71 -23.50
CA PRO A 334 -4.65 -26.73 -24.09
C PRO A 334 -5.48 -27.96 -23.72
N ARG A 335 -6.80 -27.76 -23.61
CA ARG A 335 -7.77 -28.83 -23.42
C ARG A 335 -7.72 -29.79 -24.61
N GLY A 336 -7.94 -31.07 -24.37
CA GLY A 336 -7.92 -32.13 -25.41
C GLY A 336 -6.54 -32.64 -25.76
N SER A 337 -5.45 -31.98 -25.33
CA SER A 337 -4.09 -32.49 -25.53
C SER A 337 -3.74 -33.58 -24.51
N LYS A 338 -2.72 -34.43 -24.81
CA LYS A 338 -2.27 -35.52 -23.91
C LYS A 338 -1.98 -35.03 -22.49
N LEU A 339 -1.28 -33.89 -22.35
CA LEU A 339 -0.93 -33.32 -21.05
C LEU A 339 -2.00 -32.42 -20.49
N GLY A 340 -2.84 -31.77 -21.32
CA GLY A 340 -3.89 -30.89 -20.88
C GLY A 340 -5.16 -31.63 -20.40
N GLY A 341 -5.43 -32.79 -20.94
CA GLY A 341 -6.63 -33.55 -20.62
C GLY A 341 -7.93 -32.78 -20.98
N LYS A 342 -9.07 -33.23 -20.44
CA LYS A 342 -10.40 -32.65 -20.76
C LYS A 342 -10.55 -31.18 -20.37
N TYR A 343 -9.87 -30.71 -19.31
CA TYR A 343 -10.07 -29.39 -18.73
C TYR A 343 -8.90 -28.42 -18.92
N GLY A 344 -7.77 -28.89 -19.47
CA GLY A 344 -6.51 -28.17 -19.49
C GLY A 344 -5.68 -28.42 -18.21
N THR A 345 -4.39 -28.15 -18.29
CA THR A 345 -3.46 -28.22 -17.16
C THR A 345 -2.71 -26.90 -17.07
N GLN A 346 -2.78 -26.23 -15.93
CA GLN A 346 -2.07 -24.98 -15.70
C GLN A 346 -0.69 -25.29 -15.10
N LEU A 347 0.33 -24.70 -15.68
CA LEU A 347 1.69 -24.65 -15.16
C LEU A 347 2.00 -23.22 -14.70
N SER A 348 2.67 -23.09 -13.58
CA SER A 348 3.19 -21.81 -13.08
C SER A 348 4.62 -22.01 -12.61
N LEU A 349 5.50 -21.12 -13.02
CA LEU A 349 6.88 -21.01 -12.53
C LEU A 349 7.07 -19.59 -12.01
N ASN A 350 7.62 -19.44 -10.81
CA ASN A 350 7.96 -18.15 -10.25
C ASN A 350 9.37 -18.19 -9.64
N THR A 351 10.09 -17.11 -9.82
CA THR A 351 11.30 -16.81 -9.04
C THR A 351 11.24 -15.37 -8.57
N SER A 352 11.47 -15.16 -7.28
CA SER A 352 11.53 -13.85 -6.63
C SER A 352 12.79 -13.77 -5.78
N MET A 353 13.42 -12.60 -5.76
CA MET A 353 14.57 -12.36 -4.90
C MET A 353 14.60 -10.92 -4.41
N ALA A 354 15.07 -10.73 -3.19
CA ALA A 354 15.38 -9.44 -2.60
C ALA A 354 16.69 -9.53 -1.80
N ASN A 355 17.58 -8.59 -2.04
CA ASN A 355 18.88 -8.48 -1.40
C ASN A 355 19.03 -7.06 -0.84
N SER A 356 19.96 -6.88 0.11
CA SER A 356 20.45 -5.55 0.44
C SER A 356 21.03 -4.85 -0.79
N ILE A 357 21.13 -3.53 -0.74
CA ILE A 357 21.96 -2.75 -1.67
C ILE A 357 23.42 -2.75 -1.19
N ASP A 358 24.34 -2.53 -2.12
CA ASP A 358 25.73 -2.32 -1.78
C ASP A 358 25.90 -0.94 -1.14
N LYS A 359 26.36 -0.91 0.14
CA LYS A 359 26.62 0.29 0.93
C LYS A 359 28.10 0.41 1.20
N GLY A 360 28.74 1.38 0.54
CA GLY A 360 30.16 1.70 0.71
C GLY A 360 30.42 2.73 1.81
N ILE A 361 31.69 2.93 2.13
CA ILE A 361 32.19 3.93 3.05
C ILE A 361 32.32 5.27 2.31
N LEU A 362 32.03 6.38 2.99
CA LEU A 362 32.27 7.72 2.47
C LEU A 362 33.76 8.06 2.47
N GLU A 363 34.18 9.11 1.74
CA GLU A 363 35.55 9.57 1.67
C GLU A 363 36.12 10.00 3.03
N ASP A 364 35.27 10.48 3.93
CA ASP A 364 35.59 10.84 5.31
C ASP A 364 35.70 9.64 6.27
N GLY A 365 35.52 8.42 5.76
CA GLY A 365 35.58 7.18 6.52
C GLY A 365 34.27 6.80 7.23
N THR A 366 33.22 7.60 7.13
CA THR A 366 31.92 7.30 7.80
C THR A 366 31.10 6.26 7.02
N ARG A 367 30.26 5.51 7.74
CA ARG A 367 29.36 4.51 7.18
C ARG A 367 28.09 4.38 8.00
N GLY A 368 27.14 5.28 7.77
CA GLY A 368 25.80 5.22 8.38
C GLY A 368 25.70 5.80 9.79
N GLU A 369 26.71 6.52 10.27
CA GLU A 369 26.68 7.17 11.57
C GLU A 369 25.66 8.31 11.60
N LYS A 370 25.03 8.49 12.76
CA LYS A 370 24.04 9.52 13.03
C LYS A 370 24.61 10.93 12.73
N GLY A 371 23.87 11.74 12.00
CA GLY A 371 24.25 13.10 11.69
C GLY A 371 25.23 13.26 10.51
N THR A 372 25.55 12.16 9.80
CA THR A 372 26.42 12.18 8.62
C THR A 372 25.64 12.02 7.32
N GLN A 373 26.34 12.04 6.17
CA GLN A 373 25.75 11.73 4.86
C GLN A 373 25.46 10.22 4.66
N GLY A 374 25.84 9.40 5.63
CA GLY A 374 25.50 7.99 5.72
C GLY A 374 26.47 7.08 4.98
N TYR A 375 26.26 6.82 3.69
CA TYR A 375 27.01 5.83 2.91
C TYR A 375 26.98 6.16 1.42
N THR A 376 27.94 5.60 0.66
CA THR A 376 27.85 5.54 -0.80
C THR A 376 27.07 4.30 -1.24
N SER A 377 26.51 4.29 -2.45
CA SER A 377 25.78 3.12 -2.95
C SER A 377 25.93 3.04 -4.46
N ASN A 378 26.30 1.84 -4.94
CA ASN A 378 26.29 1.55 -6.37
C ASN A 378 24.87 1.21 -6.84
N PRO A 379 24.31 1.93 -7.84
CA PRO A 379 22.92 1.71 -8.28
C PRO A 379 22.70 0.34 -8.93
N PHE A 380 23.75 -0.34 -9.39
CA PHE A 380 23.66 -1.62 -10.11
C PHE A 380 24.20 -2.82 -9.32
N ALA A 381 24.72 -2.62 -8.13
CA ALA A 381 25.30 -3.69 -7.32
C ALA A 381 24.34 -4.18 -6.23
N PHE A 382 24.22 -5.50 -6.12
CA PHE A 382 23.58 -6.15 -4.98
C PHE A 382 24.50 -6.10 -3.77
N GLY A 383 23.93 -5.84 -2.61
CA GLY A 383 24.64 -6.02 -1.36
C GLY A 383 24.75 -7.50 -0.96
N PRO A 384 25.56 -7.80 0.06
CA PRO A 384 25.90 -9.18 0.43
C PRO A 384 24.75 -9.94 1.13
N ILE A 385 23.75 -9.23 1.68
CA ILE A 385 22.73 -9.86 2.51
C ILE A 385 21.53 -10.23 1.63
N VAL A 386 21.22 -11.53 1.57
CA VAL A 386 19.99 -12.04 0.97
C VAL A 386 18.88 -11.91 1.99
N TYR A 387 17.85 -11.13 1.69
CA TYR A 387 16.66 -10.97 2.53
C TYR A 387 15.64 -12.08 2.26
N PHE A 388 15.40 -12.31 0.98
CA PHE A 388 14.35 -13.21 0.52
C PHE A 388 14.73 -13.89 -0.80
N ARG A 389 14.39 -15.15 -0.94
CA ARG A 389 14.42 -15.88 -2.21
C ARG A 389 13.31 -16.91 -2.23
N ASP A 390 12.55 -16.92 -3.29
CA ASP A 390 11.49 -17.90 -3.55
C ASP A 390 11.59 -18.39 -4.98
N VAL A 391 11.78 -19.68 -5.15
CA VAL A 391 11.69 -20.36 -6.44
C VAL A 391 10.62 -21.43 -6.30
N ASN A 392 9.55 -21.30 -7.05
CA ASN A 392 8.45 -22.25 -6.98
C ASN A 392 7.91 -22.63 -8.37
N ALA A 393 7.44 -23.87 -8.47
CA ALA A 393 6.76 -24.38 -9.63
C ALA A 393 5.47 -25.07 -9.21
N SER A 394 4.38 -24.83 -9.90
CA SER A 394 3.11 -25.48 -9.62
C SER A 394 2.45 -26.06 -10.87
N VAL A 395 1.79 -27.21 -10.68
CA VAL A 395 0.96 -27.86 -11.68
C VAL A 395 -0.45 -27.96 -11.11
N THR A 396 -1.41 -27.35 -11.78
CA THR A 396 -2.83 -27.44 -11.39
C THR A 396 -3.60 -28.16 -12.48
N ARG A 397 -4.25 -29.27 -12.11
CA ARG A 397 -5.04 -30.09 -13.03
C ARG A 397 -6.43 -30.38 -12.49
N LYS A 398 -7.43 -30.16 -13.32
CA LYS A 398 -8.81 -30.57 -13.05
C LYS A 398 -9.08 -31.90 -13.75
N PHE A 399 -9.41 -32.93 -12.96
CA PHE A 399 -9.66 -34.29 -13.46
C PHE A 399 -11.14 -34.53 -13.75
N SER A 400 -12.02 -33.91 -12.93
CA SER A 400 -13.48 -34.03 -13.09
C SER A 400 -14.18 -32.72 -12.70
N LYS A 401 -15.51 -32.63 -12.80
CA LYS A 401 -16.27 -31.47 -12.30
C LYS A 401 -16.10 -31.26 -10.79
N LYS A 402 -15.84 -32.35 -10.04
CA LYS A 402 -15.76 -32.35 -8.58
C LYS A 402 -14.31 -32.39 -8.04
N TYR A 403 -13.32 -32.79 -8.86
CA TYR A 403 -11.95 -33.00 -8.40
C TYR A 403 -10.94 -32.16 -9.20
N LYS A 404 -10.19 -31.35 -8.46
CA LYS A 404 -9.06 -30.54 -8.92
C LYS A 404 -7.89 -30.76 -7.98
N SER A 405 -6.67 -30.97 -8.51
CA SER A 405 -5.44 -31.10 -7.75
C SER A 405 -4.46 -30.00 -8.12
N GLN A 406 -3.71 -29.55 -7.15
CA GLN A 406 -2.56 -28.66 -7.32
C GLN A 406 -1.37 -29.25 -6.58
N LEU A 407 -0.27 -29.43 -7.30
CA LEU A 407 1.02 -29.76 -6.75
C LEU A 407 1.91 -28.55 -6.86
N THR A 408 2.53 -28.13 -5.75
CA THR A 408 3.48 -27.02 -5.72
C THR A 408 4.78 -27.49 -5.07
N LEU A 409 5.88 -27.25 -5.77
CA LEU A 409 7.23 -27.40 -5.26
C LEU A 409 7.80 -26.02 -5.06
N PHE A 410 8.45 -25.78 -3.92
CA PHE A 410 9.08 -24.50 -3.65
C PHE A 410 10.40 -24.66 -2.90
N ASN A 411 11.34 -23.77 -3.20
CA ASN A 411 12.57 -23.54 -2.45
C ASN A 411 12.54 -22.11 -1.94
N PHE A 412 12.58 -21.95 -0.63
CA PHE A 412 12.30 -20.70 0.05
C PHE A 412 13.44 -20.34 1.01
N LYS A 413 13.88 -19.10 0.95
CA LYS A 413 14.87 -18.52 1.85
C LYS A 413 14.34 -17.22 2.44
N TYR A 414 14.26 -17.16 3.75
CA TYR A 414 13.74 -16.04 4.49
C TYR A 414 14.72 -15.65 5.60
N ASN A 415 15.15 -14.40 5.63
CA ASN A 415 16.12 -13.91 6.59
C ASN A 415 15.42 -13.36 7.84
N LYS A 416 15.28 -14.20 8.86
CA LYS A 416 14.62 -13.84 10.14
C LYS A 416 15.33 -12.76 10.95
N THR A 417 16.58 -12.42 10.63
CA THR A 417 17.32 -11.37 11.35
C THR A 417 17.06 -9.98 10.78
N VAL A 418 16.40 -9.90 9.64
CA VAL A 418 16.10 -8.66 8.92
C VAL A 418 14.60 -8.40 8.86
N LEU A 419 13.80 -9.48 8.84
CA LEU A 419 12.35 -9.44 8.60
C LEU A 419 11.56 -9.86 9.82
#